data_85ed9184d1be8a8f181f1fd244822844
#
_entry.id   85ed9184d1be8a8f181f1fd244822844
#
_cell.length_a   1.000
_cell.length_b   1.000
_cell.length_c   1.000
_cell.angle_alpha   90.00
_cell.angle_beta   90.00
_cell.angle_gamma   90.00
#
_symmetry.space_group_name_H-M   'P 1'
#
loop_
_entity.id
_entity.type
_entity.pdbx_description
1 polymer ?
#
loop_
_entity_poly.entity_id
_entity_poly.type
_entity_poly.pdbx_seq_one_letter_code
_entity_poly.pdbx_strand_id
1 'polypeptide(L)'
;TPDTEVDTGNGIMNMYGSKMRDHNWHRGGYGKIDVTRILEVSSNVGVSYLIDKHYKDNPQKFVDGLKRMSIDQPLHLQIPGEGKPNIKGPKERYFAKTTLPWMSIGYETQVPPINILTFYNAIANNGVMVRPKFVKAAVKDGEVVKEYPTEVINPKICSDHTLTQIREILRKVVSQGLAKPAGSKQFSVSGKTGTAQISQGAAGYKSGRVNYLVSFCGYFPSEAPKYSCIVSIQKPGLPASGGLMAGSVFGKIAERVYAKDLRFDIRSAIDSTTNVIPPVKAGEMNEA
;
A
#
# COMPACT_ATOMS: atom_id res chain seq x y z
N THR A 1 -4.50 15.99 12.65
CA THR A 1 -5.62 15.87 11.71
C THR A 1 -5.14 16.00 10.27
N PRO A 2 -5.90 15.55 9.26
CA PRO A 2 -5.56 15.72 7.84
C PRO A 2 -5.33 17.16 7.42
N ASP A 3 -6.02 18.10 8.06
CA ASP A 3 -5.95 19.54 7.77
C ASP A 3 -4.85 20.28 8.56
N THR A 4 -4.05 19.56 9.35
CA THR A 4 -2.94 20.17 10.10
C THR A 4 -1.89 20.68 9.12
N GLU A 5 -1.63 22.00 9.17
CA GLU A 5 -0.61 22.62 8.31
C GLU A 5 0.81 22.40 8.83
N VAL A 6 1.72 22.20 7.91
CA VAL A 6 3.16 22.08 8.12
C VAL A 6 3.86 22.98 7.11
N ASP A 7 4.79 23.78 7.58
CA ASP A 7 5.68 24.54 6.70
C ASP A 7 6.88 23.66 6.30
N THR A 8 6.87 23.22 5.05
CA THR A 8 7.97 22.44 4.46
C THR A 8 9.03 23.34 3.81
N GLY A 9 8.81 24.66 3.83
CA GLY A 9 9.71 25.66 3.30
C GLY A 9 10.10 25.42 1.83
N ASN A 10 11.36 25.55 1.54
CA ASN A 10 11.91 25.28 0.20
C ASN A 10 12.16 23.78 -0.08
N GLY A 11 11.60 22.90 0.72
CA GLY A 11 11.80 21.44 0.57
C GLY A 11 13.12 20.92 1.14
N ILE A 12 13.78 21.68 2.01
CA ILE A 12 14.98 21.24 2.73
C ILE A 12 14.83 21.58 4.21
N MET A 13 15.02 20.57 5.06
CA MET A 13 15.02 20.73 6.51
C MET A 13 16.25 20.07 7.12
N ASN A 14 16.93 20.78 8.03
CA ASN A 14 18.04 20.21 8.79
C ASN A 14 17.47 19.42 9.99
N MET A 15 17.71 18.13 10.00
CA MET A 15 17.34 17.23 11.09
C MET A 15 18.60 16.65 11.72
N TYR A 16 18.98 17.18 12.89
CA TYR A 16 20.12 16.70 13.66
C TYR A 16 21.45 16.67 12.85
N GLY A 17 21.70 17.71 12.06
CA GLY A 17 22.90 17.83 11.23
C GLY A 17 22.79 17.15 9.85
N SER A 18 21.71 16.42 9.57
CA SER A 18 21.47 15.81 8.27
C SER A 18 20.33 16.53 7.53
N LYS A 19 20.48 16.70 6.22
CA LYS A 19 19.48 17.39 5.39
C LYS A 19 18.42 16.42 4.90
N MET A 20 17.18 16.56 5.39
CA MET A 20 16.00 15.96 4.79
C MET A 20 15.57 16.79 3.58
N ARG A 21 15.22 16.11 2.46
CA ARG A 21 14.86 16.80 1.22
C ARG A 21 13.62 16.21 0.58
N ASP A 22 12.76 17.11 0.10
CA ASP A 22 11.68 16.77 -0.82
C ASP A 22 12.24 16.60 -2.24
N HIS A 23 11.56 15.84 -3.08
CA HIS A 23 12.01 15.58 -4.46
C HIS A 23 12.06 16.86 -5.31
N ASN A 24 11.25 17.89 -4.95
CA ASN A 24 11.17 19.17 -5.66
C ASN A 24 11.96 20.32 -5.00
N TRP A 25 12.86 20.02 -4.06
CA TRP A 25 13.64 21.04 -3.35
C TRP A 25 14.37 22.02 -4.30
N HIS A 26 14.82 21.54 -5.45
CA HIS A 26 15.49 22.35 -6.49
C HIS A 26 14.51 23.25 -7.27
N ARG A 27 13.20 23.11 -7.06
CA ARG A 27 12.13 23.93 -7.64
C ARG A 27 11.42 24.78 -6.59
N GLY A 28 11.99 24.95 -5.40
CA GLY A 28 11.48 25.80 -4.33
C GLY A 28 10.61 25.11 -3.29
N GLY A 29 10.49 23.77 -3.32
CA GLY A 29 9.73 23.02 -2.31
C GLY A 29 8.21 23.17 -2.45
N TYR A 30 7.49 22.92 -1.34
CA TYR A 30 6.02 22.98 -1.29
C TYR A 30 5.48 24.10 -0.39
N GLY A 31 6.34 24.76 0.42
CA GLY A 31 5.92 25.78 1.38
C GLY A 31 5.03 25.21 2.47
N LYS A 32 3.97 25.94 2.82
CA LYS A 32 2.96 25.46 3.78
C LYS A 32 1.94 24.57 3.09
N ILE A 33 1.80 23.35 3.59
CA ILE A 33 0.84 22.35 3.10
C ILE A 33 0.27 21.54 4.26
N ASP A 34 -0.95 21.04 4.11
CA ASP A 34 -1.60 20.19 5.10
C ASP A 34 -1.11 18.72 5.02
N VAL A 35 -1.49 17.90 6.01
CA VAL A 35 -1.13 16.48 6.08
C VAL A 35 -1.64 15.69 4.87
N THR A 36 -2.82 16.00 4.37
CA THR A 36 -3.36 15.40 3.15
C THR A 36 -2.41 15.65 1.98
N ARG A 37 -2.04 16.90 1.77
CA ARG A 37 -1.14 17.28 0.68
C ARG A 37 0.26 16.72 0.86
N ILE A 38 0.79 16.65 2.09
CA ILE A 38 2.07 16.00 2.40
C ILE A 38 2.09 14.56 1.85
N LEU A 39 1.01 13.79 2.04
CA LEU A 39 0.93 12.42 1.56
C LEU A 39 0.69 12.33 0.05
N GLU A 40 -0.09 13.23 -0.53
CA GLU A 40 -0.34 13.31 -1.98
C GLU A 40 0.94 13.55 -2.77
N VAL A 41 1.79 14.46 -2.30
CA VAL A 41 3.06 14.83 -2.95
C VAL A 41 4.25 14.08 -2.38
N SER A 42 4.03 13.19 -1.41
CA SER A 42 5.08 12.41 -0.76
C SER A 42 6.21 13.28 -0.22
N SER A 43 5.87 14.35 0.52
CA SER A 43 6.86 15.25 1.13
C SER A 43 7.61 14.54 2.25
N ASN A 44 8.90 14.32 2.05
CA ASN A 44 9.78 13.76 3.08
C ASN A 44 9.91 14.69 4.27
N VAL A 45 10.05 16.01 3.98
CA VAL A 45 10.17 17.06 5.00
C VAL A 45 8.91 17.07 5.87
N GLY A 46 7.71 17.07 5.25
CA GLY A 46 6.46 17.14 5.99
C GLY A 46 6.24 15.92 6.89
N VAL A 47 6.43 14.70 6.37
CA VAL A 47 6.27 13.47 7.17
C VAL A 47 7.29 13.40 8.29
N SER A 48 8.58 13.64 7.99
CA SER A 48 9.64 13.51 8.99
C SER A 48 9.53 14.58 10.09
N TYR A 49 9.13 15.81 9.75
CA TYR A 49 8.83 16.85 10.73
C TYR A 49 7.70 16.44 11.69
N LEU A 50 6.60 15.92 11.16
CA LEU A 50 5.47 15.50 11.99
C LEU A 50 5.85 14.37 12.95
N ILE A 51 6.55 13.36 12.45
CA ILE A 51 6.95 12.23 13.28
C ILE A 51 7.99 12.67 14.33
N ASP A 52 8.96 13.47 13.95
CA ASP A 52 9.93 14.01 14.92
C ASP A 52 9.23 14.86 15.99
N LYS A 53 8.38 15.79 15.60
CA LYS A 53 7.62 16.66 16.51
C LYS A 53 6.83 15.89 17.56
N HIS A 54 6.20 14.76 17.18
CA HIS A 54 5.31 14.02 18.07
C HIS A 54 5.98 12.89 18.85
N TYR A 55 7.14 12.39 18.39
CA TYR A 55 7.74 11.19 18.94
C TYR A 55 9.20 11.32 19.36
N LYS A 56 9.90 12.46 19.09
CA LYS A 56 11.32 12.63 19.42
C LYS A 56 11.64 12.41 20.90
N ASP A 57 10.71 12.79 21.80
CA ASP A 57 10.89 12.65 23.24
C ASP A 57 10.58 11.23 23.73
N ASN A 58 9.85 10.44 22.94
CA ASN A 58 9.59 9.03 23.19
C ASN A 58 9.48 8.24 21.87
N PRO A 59 10.60 7.94 21.20
CA PRO A 59 10.60 7.18 19.94
C PRO A 59 10.01 5.78 20.05
N GLN A 60 10.05 5.17 21.25
CA GLN A 60 9.44 3.86 21.48
C GLN A 60 7.94 3.87 21.18
N LYS A 61 7.25 4.96 21.48
CA LYS A 61 5.82 5.11 21.22
C LYS A 61 5.49 5.01 19.71
N PHE A 62 6.38 5.49 18.83
CA PHE A 62 6.24 5.32 17.38
C PHE A 62 6.40 3.85 16.98
N VAL A 63 7.46 3.20 17.45
CA VAL A 63 7.72 1.77 17.18
C VAL A 63 6.58 0.89 17.71
N ASP A 64 6.07 1.18 18.91
CA ASP A 64 4.92 0.47 19.47
C ASP A 64 3.64 0.68 18.64
N GLY A 65 3.52 1.86 18.01
CA GLY A 65 2.46 2.13 17.03
C GLY A 65 2.54 1.18 15.82
N LEU A 66 3.72 1.02 15.24
CA LEU A 66 3.94 0.09 14.12
C LEU A 66 3.66 -1.37 14.53
N LYS A 67 4.06 -1.76 15.74
CA LYS A 67 3.77 -3.10 16.30
C LYS A 67 2.27 -3.34 16.48
N ARG A 68 1.53 -2.36 17.02
CA ARG A 68 0.07 -2.47 17.14
C ARG A 68 -0.63 -2.66 15.80
N MET A 69 -0.07 -2.13 14.72
CA MET A 69 -0.55 -2.36 13.36
C MET A 69 -0.04 -3.68 12.74
N SER A 70 0.74 -4.49 13.49
CA SER A 70 1.28 -5.79 13.07
C SER A 70 2.16 -5.74 11.82
N ILE A 71 2.83 -4.60 11.56
CA ILE A 71 3.71 -4.42 10.40
C ILE A 71 5.04 -5.16 10.59
N ASP A 72 5.46 -5.35 11.83
CA ASP A 72 6.70 -6.02 12.24
C ASP A 72 6.59 -7.54 12.36
N GLN A 73 5.41 -8.11 12.13
CA GLN A 73 5.16 -9.52 12.34
C GLN A 73 5.50 -10.37 11.10
N PRO A 74 6.14 -11.53 11.27
CA PRO A 74 6.23 -12.52 10.20
C PRO A 74 4.82 -13.02 9.85
N LEU A 75 4.60 -13.28 8.57
CA LEU A 75 3.28 -13.70 8.07
C LEU A 75 3.06 -15.21 8.14
N HIS A 76 4.13 -16.01 8.35
CA HIS A 76 4.08 -17.47 8.36
C HIS A 76 3.39 -18.02 7.11
N LEU A 77 3.92 -17.63 5.94
CA LEU A 77 3.35 -17.98 4.64
C LEU A 77 3.42 -19.48 4.36
N GLN A 78 2.50 -19.97 3.56
CA GLN A 78 2.45 -21.37 3.11
C GLN A 78 3.53 -21.72 2.06
N ILE A 79 4.34 -20.75 1.65
CA ILE A 79 5.41 -20.90 0.67
C ILE A 79 6.78 -20.61 1.33
N PRO A 80 7.86 -21.26 0.88
CA PRO A 80 9.20 -21.00 1.40
C PRO A 80 9.73 -19.63 0.95
N GLY A 81 10.74 -19.11 1.67
CA GLY A 81 11.46 -17.89 1.30
C GLY A 81 10.84 -16.61 1.87
N GLU A 82 10.00 -16.70 2.88
CA GLU A 82 9.45 -15.52 3.57
C GLU A 82 10.57 -14.68 4.19
N GLY A 83 10.62 -13.39 3.81
CA GLY A 83 11.46 -12.39 4.46
C GLY A 83 10.87 -11.96 5.79
N LYS A 84 11.73 -11.68 6.77
CA LYS A 84 11.29 -11.19 8.09
C LYS A 84 11.34 -9.67 8.13
N PRO A 85 10.28 -8.99 8.61
CA PRO A 85 10.34 -7.57 8.89
C PRO A 85 11.39 -7.25 9.95
N ASN A 86 12.09 -6.13 9.77
CA ASN A 86 13.01 -5.59 10.77
C ASN A 86 12.73 -4.10 10.94
N ILE A 87 12.23 -3.72 12.11
CA ILE A 87 11.95 -2.33 12.50
C ILE A 87 12.80 -2.01 13.71
N LYS A 88 13.78 -1.14 13.53
CA LYS A 88 14.75 -0.77 14.54
C LYS A 88 14.07 -0.12 15.75
N GLY A 89 14.41 -0.58 16.96
CA GLY A 89 13.92 -0.03 18.22
C GLY A 89 14.90 0.94 18.88
N PRO A 90 14.44 1.88 19.74
CA PRO A 90 15.30 2.86 20.41
C PRO A 90 16.38 2.27 21.32
N LYS A 91 16.23 1.02 21.75
CA LYS A 91 17.22 0.31 22.58
C LYS A 91 18.33 -0.33 21.76
N GLU A 92 18.23 -0.33 20.43
CA GLU A 92 19.25 -0.91 19.58
C GLU A 92 20.48 0.01 19.43
N ARG A 93 21.66 -0.61 19.33
CA ARG A 93 22.98 0.05 19.37
C ARG A 93 23.13 1.23 18.43
N TYR A 94 22.47 1.22 17.28
CA TYR A 94 22.62 2.24 16.24
C TYR A 94 21.39 3.14 16.08
N PHE A 95 20.53 3.23 17.10
CA PHE A 95 19.41 4.16 17.07
C PHE A 95 19.90 5.57 17.41
N ALA A 96 20.04 6.42 16.40
CA ALA A 96 20.48 7.82 16.53
C ALA A 96 19.28 8.78 16.51
N LYS A 97 19.50 10.05 16.83
CA LYS A 97 18.46 11.09 16.72
C LYS A 97 17.88 11.21 15.30
N THR A 98 18.69 10.92 14.27
CA THR A 98 18.26 10.87 12.87
C THR A 98 17.41 9.65 12.51
N THR A 99 17.48 8.56 13.28
CA THR A 99 16.79 7.31 12.95
C THR A 99 15.28 7.50 12.82
N LEU A 100 14.65 8.18 13.76
CA LEU A 100 13.20 8.40 13.74
C LEU A 100 12.71 9.18 12.50
N PRO A 101 13.27 10.36 12.15
CA PRO A 101 12.91 11.06 10.92
C PRO A 101 13.12 10.22 9.65
N TRP A 102 14.20 9.45 9.55
CA TRP A 102 14.47 8.59 8.38
C TRP A 102 13.56 7.37 8.34
N MET A 103 13.23 6.80 9.49
CA MET A 103 12.27 5.70 9.60
C MET A 103 10.88 6.13 9.09
N SER A 104 10.47 7.35 9.35
CA SER A 104 9.17 7.88 8.92
C SER A 104 8.96 7.90 7.40
N ILE A 105 10.05 7.92 6.64
CA ILE A 105 10.04 7.88 5.17
C ILE A 105 10.53 6.54 4.60
N GLY A 106 10.64 5.50 5.46
CA GLY A 106 10.91 4.12 5.06
C GLY A 106 12.36 3.68 5.07
N TYR A 107 13.30 4.53 5.48
CA TYR A 107 14.68 4.10 5.78
C TYR A 107 14.77 3.53 7.20
N GLU A 108 15.90 2.90 7.53
CA GLU A 108 16.12 2.28 8.85
C GLU A 108 15.11 1.17 9.21
N THR A 109 14.31 0.74 8.23
CA THR A 109 13.36 -0.36 8.31
C THR A 109 13.53 -1.31 7.14
N GLN A 110 13.25 -2.58 7.36
CA GLN A 110 13.20 -3.59 6.30
C GLN A 110 11.86 -4.32 6.43
N VAL A 111 10.94 -4.00 5.52
CA VAL A 111 9.61 -4.62 5.49
C VAL A 111 9.42 -5.28 4.13
N PRO A 112 9.25 -6.61 4.07
CA PRO A 112 9.05 -7.31 2.81
C PRO A 112 7.82 -6.78 2.05
N PRO A 113 7.84 -6.74 0.71
CA PRO A 113 6.72 -6.25 -0.08
C PRO A 113 5.38 -6.92 0.25
N ILE A 114 5.40 -8.20 0.58
CA ILE A 114 4.18 -8.94 0.95
C ILE A 114 3.58 -8.42 2.28
N ASN A 115 4.41 -8.00 3.25
CA ASN A 115 3.93 -7.39 4.49
C ASN A 115 3.31 -6.01 4.21
N ILE A 116 3.93 -5.22 3.33
CA ILE A 116 3.36 -3.93 2.89
C ILE A 116 2.00 -4.17 2.21
N LEU A 117 1.92 -5.13 1.30
CA LEU A 117 0.66 -5.50 0.63
C LEU A 117 -0.40 -5.94 1.64
N THR A 118 -0.04 -6.77 2.62
CA THR A 118 -0.94 -7.24 3.68
C THR A 118 -1.48 -6.07 4.51
N PHE A 119 -0.65 -5.07 4.80
CA PHE A 119 -1.08 -3.86 5.51
C PHE A 119 -2.04 -3.00 4.66
N TYR A 120 -1.75 -2.78 3.37
CA TYR A 120 -2.67 -2.06 2.48
C TYR A 120 -3.97 -2.83 2.24
N ASN A 121 -3.89 -4.16 2.20
CA ASN A 121 -5.08 -5.01 2.18
C ASN A 121 -5.93 -4.82 3.45
N ALA A 122 -5.32 -4.70 4.63
CA ALA A 122 -6.06 -4.42 5.86
C ALA A 122 -6.77 -3.06 5.81
N ILE A 123 -6.14 -2.02 5.26
CA ILE A 123 -6.82 -0.72 5.03
C ILE A 123 -8.03 -0.90 4.10
N ALA A 124 -7.87 -1.66 3.02
CA ALA A 124 -8.96 -1.99 2.10
C ALA A 124 -10.07 -2.84 2.76
N ASN A 125 -9.69 -3.74 3.67
CA ASN A 125 -10.56 -4.70 4.35
C ASN A 125 -11.07 -4.19 5.72
N ASN A 126 -11.53 -2.95 5.77
CA ASN A 126 -12.12 -2.31 6.95
C ASN A 126 -11.25 -2.38 8.23
N GLY A 127 -9.93 -2.33 8.08
CA GLY A 127 -8.97 -2.37 9.18
C GLY A 127 -8.65 -3.78 9.69
N VAL A 128 -9.23 -4.82 9.10
CA VAL A 128 -8.97 -6.21 9.47
C VAL A 128 -7.82 -6.76 8.65
N MET A 129 -6.70 -7.08 9.30
CA MET A 129 -5.54 -7.69 8.66
C MET A 129 -5.67 -9.21 8.66
N VAL A 130 -5.63 -9.80 7.46
CA VAL A 130 -5.70 -11.24 7.25
C VAL A 130 -4.37 -11.78 6.71
N ARG A 131 -4.07 -13.04 7.04
CA ARG A 131 -2.90 -13.74 6.53
C ARG A 131 -3.03 -13.99 5.02
N PRO A 132 -2.03 -13.65 4.21
CA PRO A 132 -2.01 -14.04 2.81
C PRO A 132 -2.08 -15.56 2.67
N LYS A 133 -2.96 -16.04 1.78
CA LYS A 133 -3.25 -17.45 1.57
C LYS A 133 -3.03 -17.82 0.11
N PHE A 134 -2.16 -18.77 -0.16
CA PHE A 134 -1.83 -19.24 -1.51
C PHE A 134 -2.58 -20.50 -1.90
N VAL A 135 -3.03 -21.29 -0.90
CA VAL A 135 -3.79 -22.52 -1.09
C VAL A 135 -5.15 -22.36 -0.42
N LYS A 136 -6.22 -22.51 -1.18
CA LYS A 136 -7.59 -22.42 -0.68
C LYS A 136 -8.06 -23.76 -0.12
N ALA A 137 -7.80 -24.83 -0.86
CA ALA A 137 -8.21 -26.19 -0.49
C ALA A 137 -7.29 -27.23 -1.16
N ALA A 138 -7.20 -28.41 -0.55
CA ALA A 138 -6.68 -29.62 -1.18
C ALA A 138 -7.84 -30.48 -1.67
N VAL A 139 -7.75 -30.95 -2.93
CA VAL A 139 -8.78 -31.77 -3.57
C VAL A 139 -8.18 -33.10 -3.95
N LYS A 140 -8.91 -34.20 -3.68
CA LYS A 140 -8.59 -35.57 -4.10
C LYS A 140 -9.83 -36.18 -4.75
N ASP A 141 -9.67 -36.72 -5.94
CA ASP A 141 -10.75 -37.38 -6.71
C ASP A 141 -12.00 -36.50 -6.90
N GLY A 142 -11.82 -35.17 -7.00
CA GLY A 142 -12.90 -34.20 -7.14
C GLY A 142 -13.51 -33.71 -5.83
N GLU A 143 -13.18 -34.31 -4.69
CA GLU A 143 -13.67 -33.93 -3.38
C GLU A 143 -12.66 -33.09 -2.59
N VAL A 144 -13.16 -32.09 -1.85
CA VAL A 144 -12.33 -31.27 -0.97
C VAL A 144 -11.99 -32.08 0.27
N VAL A 145 -10.71 -32.46 0.40
CA VAL A 145 -10.19 -33.23 1.56
C VAL A 145 -9.66 -32.33 2.68
N LYS A 146 -9.34 -31.07 2.37
CA LYS A 146 -8.90 -30.09 3.37
C LYS A 146 -9.16 -28.68 2.88
N GLU A 147 -9.78 -27.85 3.71
CA GLU A 147 -9.89 -26.41 3.49
C GLU A 147 -8.91 -25.65 4.38
N TYR A 148 -8.42 -24.51 3.87
CA TYR A 148 -7.58 -23.57 4.61
C TYR A 148 -8.41 -22.30 4.85
N PRO A 149 -8.91 -22.08 6.08
CA PRO A 149 -9.72 -20.91 6.40
C PRO A 149 -8.92 -19.61 6.30
N THR A 150 -9.62 -18.48 6.27
CA THR A 150 -8.99 -17.17 6.40
C THR A 150 -8.59 -16.95 7.86
N GLU A 151 -7.33 -16.60 8.08
CA GLU A 151 -6.79 -16.32 9.40
C GLU A 151 -6.66 -14.81 9.61
N VAL A 152 -7.21 -14.30 10.70
CA VAL A 152 -7.08 -12.89 11.09
C VAL A 152 -5.79 -12.71 11.91
N ILE A 153 -4.89 -11.85 11.42
CA ILE A 153 -3.66 -11.46 12.12
C ILE A 153 -3.95 -10.36 13.13
N ASN A 154 -4.72 -9.35 12.70
CA ASN A 154 -5.08 -8.21 13.52
C ASN A 154 -6.52 -7.80 13.19
N PRO A 155 -7.43 -7.87 14.18
CA PRO A 155 -8.84 -7.56 13.94
C PRO A 155 -9.10 -6.06 13.72
N LYS A 156 -8.17 -5.18 14.13
CA LYS A 156 -8.34 -3.72 14.01
C LYS A 156 -7.01 -2.99 14.06
N ILE A 157 -6.45 -2.67 12.89
CA ILE A 157 -5.15 -1.97 12.79
C ILE A 157 -5.19 -0.51 13.25
N CYS A 158 -6.34 0.15 13.22
CA CYS A 158 -6.55 1.54 13.67
C CYS A 158 -8.02 1.80 13.99
N SER A 159 -8.35 3.00 14.49
CA SER A 159 -9.74 3.41 14.70
C SER A 159 -10.48 3.60 13.35
N ASP A 160 -11.80 3.46 13.36
CA ASP A 160 -12.64 3.64 12.16
C ASP A 160 -12.53 5.07 11.61
N HIS A 161 -12.40 6.06 12.49
CA HIS A 161 -12.15 7.44 12.12
C HIS A 161 -10.82 7.60 11.35
N THR A 162 -9.73 7.03 11.88
CA THR A 162 -8.42 7.05 11.22
C THR A 162 -8.47 6.30 9.88
N LEU A 163 -9.18 5.17 9.85
CA LEU A 163 -9.34 4.36 8.64
C LEU A 163 -10.05 5.14 7.54
N THR A 164 -11.13 5.85 7.87
CA THR A 164 -11.85 6.69 6.91
C THR A 164 -10.96 7.78 6.35
N GLN A 165 -10.21 8.48 7.20
CA GLN A 165 -9.30 9.54 6.79
C GLN A 165 -8.18 9.02 5.88
N ILE A 166 -7.52 7.91 6.24
CA ILE A 166 -6.41 7.38 5.43
C ILE A 166 -6.89 6.83 4.08
N ARG A 167 -8.07 6.23 4.00
CA ARG A 167 -8.67 5.78 2.74
C ARG A 167 -8.91 6.94 1.79
N GLU A 168 -9.43 8.05 2.28
CA GLU A 168 -9.63 9.25 1.47
C GLU A 168 -8.30 9.84 1.00
N ILE A 169 -7.32 9.95 1.88
CA ILE A 169 -5.98 10.43 1.53
C ILE A 169 -5.35 9.55 0.46
N LEU A 170 -5.39 8.21 0.62
CA LEU A 170 -4.83 7.28 -0.37
C LEU A 170 -5.52 7.38 -1.74
N ARG A 171 -6.81 7.69 -1.78
CA ARG A 171 -7.53 8.00 -3.01
C ARG A 171 -7.03 9.30 -3.64
N LYS A 172 -6.83 10.35 -2.85
CA LYS A 172 -6.30 11.65 -3.31
C LYS A 172 -4.85 11.54 -3.82
N VAL A 173 -4.03 10.68 -3.23
CA VAL A 173 -2.67 10.39 -3.74
C VAL A 173 -2.71 9.96 -5.21
N VAL A 174 -3.71 9.18 -5.62
CA VAL A 174 -3.87 8.73 -7.01
C VAL A 174 -4.59 9.78 -7.85
N SER A 175 -5.69 10.38 -7.37
CA SER A 175 -6.48 11.31 -8.17
C SER A 175 -5.84 12.70 -8.33
N GLN A 176 -5.10 13.18 -7.33
CA GLN A 176 -4.54 14.54 -7.28
C GLN A 176 -3.02 14.58 -7.10
N GLY A 177 -2.43 13.51 -6.57
CA GLY A 177 -1.03 13.42 -6.16
C GLY A 177 -0.08 12.85 -7.22
N LEU A 178 1.05 12.33 -6.75
CA LEU A 178 2.12 11.78 -7.60
C LEU A 178 1.80 10.41 -8.20
N ALA A 179 0.71 9.77 -7.79
CA ALA A 179 0.35 8.43 -8.24
C ALA A 179 -0.70 8.42 -9.36
N LYS A 180 -0.98 9.54 -10.02
CA LYS A 180 -1.91 9.62 -11.16
C LYS A 180 -1.73 8.52 -12.21
N PRO A 181 -0.50 8.08 -12.55
CA PRO A 181 -0.31 6.99 -13.51
C PRO A 181 -0.86 5.62 -13.09
N ALA A 182 -1.16 5.43 -11.79
CA ALA A 182 -1.80 4.21 -11.28
C ALA A 182 -3.34 4.26 -11.38
N GLY A 183 -3.91 5.42 -11.70
CA GLY A 183 -5.35 5.62 -11.81
C GLY A 183 -5.96 4.99 -13.06
N SER A 184 -7.28 4.83 -13.05
CA SER A 184 -8.10 4.41 -14.20
C SER A 184 -9.22 5.43 -14.44
N LYS A 185 -9.75 5.45 -15.66
CA LYS A 185 -10.95 6.21 -16.00
C LYS A 185 -12.25 5.46 -15.69
N GLN A 186 -12.17 4.17 -15.42
CA GLN A 186 -13.32 3.27 -15.24
C GLN A 186 -13.68 3.04 -13.78
N PHE A 187 -12.69 3.16 -12.88
CA PHE A 187 -12.85 2.94 -11.44
C PHE A 187 -11.81 3.75 -10.67
N SER A 188 -12.07 4.00 -9.41
CA SER A 188 -11.15 4.70 -8.53
C SER A 188 -10.09 3.75 -7.96
N VAL A 189 -8.89 4.28 -7.76
CA VAL A 189 -7.74 3.58 -7.17
C VAL A 189 -7.26 4.33 -5.95
N SER A 190 -6.94 3.61 -4.89
CA SER A 190 -6.27 4.12 -3.70
C SER A 190 -4.91 3.47 -3.53
N GLY A 191 -3.89 4.24 -3.16
CA GLY A 191 -2.56 3.68 -2.97
C GLY A 191 -1.49 4.74 -2.74
N LYS A 192 -0.24 4.26 -2.65
CA LYS A 192 0.92 5.11 -2.37
C LYS A 192 2.13 4.65 -3.17
N THR A 193 2.88 5.62 -3.67
CA THR A 193 4.18 5.42 -4.32
C THR A 193 5.29 5.27 -3.29
N GLY A 194 6.31 4.49 -3.63
CA GLY A 194 7.58 4.43 -2.93
C GLY A 194 8.74 4.65 -3.92
N THR A 195 9.77 5.37 -3.48
CA THR A 195 11.03 5.52 -4.19
C THR A 195 12.14 5.57 -3.16
N ALA A 196 12.84 4.47 -2.99
CA ALA A 196 13.89 4.33 -1.99
C ALA A 196 15.24 4.06 -2.66
N GLN A 197 16.31 4.64 -2.12
CA GLN A 197 17.66 4.26 -2.50
C GLN A 197 18.00 2.90 -1.87
N ILE A 198 18.68 2.04 -2.63
CA ILE A 198 19.14 0.74 -2.16
C ILE A 198 20.56 0.90 -1.64
N SER A 199 20.80 0.49 -0.40
CA SER A 199 22.15 0.41 0.17
C SER A 199 22.98 -0.62 -0.58
N GLN A 200 24.26 -0.29 -0.82
CA GLN A 200 25.21 -1.17 -1.52
C GLN A 200 26.17 -1.86 -0.53
N GLY A 201 25.60 -2.51 0.48
CA GLY A 201 26.35 -3.22 1.51
C GLY A 201 27.27 -2.27 2.30
N ALA A 202 28.56 -2.60 2.45
CA ALA A 202 29.53 -1.80 3.21
C ALA A 202 29.74 -0.39 2.67
N ALA A 203 29.49 -0.13 1.39
CA ALA A 203 29.57 1.19 0.78
C ALA A 203 28.35 2.09 1.10
N GLY A 204 27.30 1.54 1.69
CA GLY A 204 26.07 2.24 2.05
C GLY A 204 25.40 2.91 0.85
N TYR A 205 24.97 4.16 1.00
CA TYR A 205 24.32 4.97 -0.05
C TYR A 205 25.32 5.87 -0.80
N LYS A 206 26.61 5.80 -0.50
CA LYS A 206 27.66 6.73 -0.98
C LYS A 206 28.49 6.21 -2.16
N SER A 207 28.25 4.99 -2.64
CA SER A 207 28.96 4.46 -3.82
C SER A 207 28.43 5.14 -5.09
N GLY A 208 29.31 5.55 -5.99
CA GLY A 208 29.08 6.47 -7.11
C GLY A 208 27.88 6.21 -8.03
N ARG A 209 27.25 5.01 -8.03
CA ARG A 209 26.00 4.72 -8.75
C ARG A 209 24.88 4.43 -7.75
N VAL A 210 23.92 5.33 -7.66
CA VAL A 210 22.75 5.14 -6.80
C VAL A 210 21.78 4.17 -7.49
N ASN A 211 21.43 3.07 -6.81
CA ASN A 211 20.37 2.16 -7.23
C ASN A 211 19.09 2.50 -6.47
N TYR A 212 17.96 2.31 -7.13
CA TYR A 212 16.64 2.57 -6.55
C TYR A 212 15.77 1.31 -6.52
N LEU A 213 14.87 1.28 -5.55
CA LEU A 213 13.67 0.46 -5.53
C LEU A 213 12.48 1.40 -5.67
N VAL A 214 11.72 1.24 -6.74
CA VAL A 214 10.48 1.98 -6.90
C VAL A 214 9.30 1.04 -6.72
N SER A 215 8.22 1.53 -6.11
CA SER A 215 7.04 0.72 -5.84
C SER A 215 5.76 1.53 -5.90
N PHE A 216 4.67 0.83 -6.11
CA PHE A 216 3.32 1.30 -5.84
C PHE A 216 2.53 0.18 -5.18
N CYS A 217 1.91 0.49 -4.05
CA CYS A 217 1.01 -0.43 -3.34
C CYS A 217 -0.36 0.22 -3.22
N GLY A 218 -1.42 -0.52 -3.54
CA GLY A 218 -2.76 0.02 -3.51
C GLY A 218 -3.85 -1.03 -3.66
N TYR A 219 -5.10 -0.54 -3.76
CA TYR A 219 -6.29 -1.37 -3.91
C TYR A 219 -7.32 -0.67 -4.81
N PHE A 220 -8.22 -1.46 -5.35
CA PHE A 220 -9.29 -1.00 -6.25
C PHE A 220 -10.49 -1.95 -6.26
N PRO A 221 -11.73 -1.42 -6.60
CA PRO A 221 -12.11 -0.02 -6.58
C PRO A 221 -11.95 0.60 -5.18
N SER A 222 -11.74 1.93 -5.08
CA SER A 222 -11.51 2.59 -3.77
C SER A 222 -12.71 2.50 -2.82
N GLU A 223 -13.91 2.64 -3.36
CA GLU A 223 -15.17 2.71 -2.61
C GLU A 223 -15.62 1.33 -2.10
N ALA A 224 -15.39 0.29 -2.91
CA ALA A 224 -15.72 -1.09 -2.59
C ALA A 224 -14.55 -2.01 -2.99
N PRO A 225 -13.48 -2.04 -2.19
CA PRO A 225 -12.26 -2.74 -2.53
C PRO A 225 -12.47 -4.23 -2.75
N LYS A 226 -12.10 -4.71 -3.94
CA LYS A 226 -12.09 -6.14 -4.30
C LYS A 226 -10.68 -6.70 -4.40
N TYR A 227 -9.71 -5.86 -4.81
CA TYR A 227 -8.36 -6.27 -5.10
C TYR A 227 -7.33 -5.35 -4.46
N SER A 228 -6.26 -5.91 -3.95
CA SER A 228 -5.04 -5.18 -3.57
C SER A 228 -3.85 -5.73 -4.36
N CYS A 229 -2.91 -4.85 -4.71
CA CYS A 229 -1.75 -5.20 -5.50
C CYS A 229 -0.54 -4.35 -5.08
N ILE A 230 0.64 -4.93 -5.15
CA ILE A 230 1.91 -4.22 -5.05
C ILE A 230 2.75 -4.48 -6.29
N VAL A 231 3.33 -3.43 -6.84
CA VAL A 231 4.34 -3.51 -7.90
C VAL A 231 5.63 -2.94 -7.36
N SER A 232 6.71 -3.71 -7.43
CA SER A 232 8.05 -3.32 -6.99
C SER A 232 9.05 -3.57 -8.13
N ILE A 233 9.84 -2.55 -8.48
CA ILE A 233 10.83 -2.61 -9.55
C ILE A 233 12.17 -2.21 -8.95
N GLN A 234 13.12 -3.14 -8.97
CA GLN A 234 14.48 -2.93 -8.49
C GLN A 234 15.37 -2.47 -9.63
N LYS A 235 16.22 -1.49 -9.36
CA LYS A 235 17.17 -0.91 -10.33
C LYS A 235 16.50 -0.48 -11.65
N PRO A 236 15.44 0.35 -11.60
CA PRO A 236 14.61 0.66 -12.78
C PRO A 236 15.30 1.56 -13.81
N GLY A 237 16.50 2.06 -13.53
CA GLY A 237 17.13 3.15 -14.28
C GLY A 237 16.73 4.54 -13.77
N LEU A 238 17.08 5.59 -14.50
CA LEU A 238 16.83 6.99 -14.12
C LEU A 238 16.01 7.70 -15.21
N PRO A 239 15.18 8.67 -14.85
CA PRO A 239 14.83 9.07 -13.46
C PRO A 239 13.92 8.04 -12.78
N ALA A 240 14.29 7.61 -11.55
CA ALA A 240 13.51 6.65 -10.77
C ALA A 240 12.24 7.29 -10.22
N SER A 241 11.08 6.69 -10.52
CA SER A 241 9.78 7.20 -10.08
C SER A 241 8.79 6.07 -9.77
N GLY A 242 8.36 5.98 -8.52
CA GLY A 242 7.33 5.03 -8.13
C GLY A 242 6.02 5.21 -8.87
N GLY A 243 5.59 6.46 -9.08
CA GLY A 243 4.36 6.78 -9.81
C GLY A 243 4.44 6.45 -11.29
N LEU A 244 5.47 6.94 -11.98
CA LEU A 244 5.61 6.76 -13.44
C LEU A 244 5.93 5.32 -13.85
N MET A 245 6.67 4.58 -13.02
CA MET A 245 7.10 3.21 -13.35
C MET A 245 6.18 2.18 -12.73
N ALA A 246 6.23 2.01 -11.41
CA ALA A 246 5.42 1.01 -10.71
C ALA A 246 3.92 1.32 -10.77
N GLY A 247 3.53 2.60 -10.65
CA GLY A 247 2.14 3.03 -10.76
C GLY A 247 1.54 2.75 -12.14
N SER A 248 2.26 3.00 -13.22
CA SER A 248 1.78 2.69 -14.58
C SER A 248 1.58 1.19 -14.81
N VAL A 249 2.46 0.35 -14.25
CA VAL A 249 2.29 -1.11 -14.33
C VAL A 249 1.08 -1.56 -13.50
N PHE A 250 0.94 -1.00 -12.29
CA PHE A 250 -0.24 -1.26 -11.45
C PHE A 250 -1.54 -0.91 -12.17
N GLY A 251 -1.64 0.29 -12.77
CA GLY A 251 -2.82 0.73 -13.52
C GLY A 251 -3.23 -0.25 -14.62
N LYS A 252 -2.26 -0.72 -15.41
CA LYS A 252 -2.50 -1.72 -16.46
C LYS A 252 -2.97 -3.07 -15.90
N ILE A 253 -2.42 -3.51 -14.78
CA ILE A 253 -2.86 -4.73 -14.09
C ILE A 253 -4.31 -4.54 -13.59
N ALA A 254 -4.58 -3.42 -12.92
CA ALA A 254 -5.88 -3.11 -12.35
C ALA A 254 -6.98 -3.07 -13.42
N GLU A 255 -6.73 -2.42 -14.56
CA GLU A 255 -7.67 -2.36 -15.68
C GLU A 255 -7.98 -3.74 -16.26
N ARG A 256 -6.98 -4.60 -16.43
CA ARG A 256 -7.17 -5.97 -16.93
C ARG A 256 -7.94 -6.84 -15.95
N VAL A 257 -7.64 -6.74 -14.65
CA VAL A 257 -8.33 -7.49 -13.60
C VAL A 257 -9.78 -7.04 -13.51
N TYR A 258 -10.03 -5.73 -13.48
CA TYR A 258 -11.37 -5.17 -13.42
C TYR A 258 -12.24 -5.55 -14.64
N ALA A 259 -11.68 -5.47 -15.83
CA ALA A 259 -12.38 -5.88 -17.06
C ALA A 259 -12.72 -7.39 -17.06
N LYS A 260 -11.86 -8.23 -16.47
CA LYS A 260 -12.14 -9.66 -16.33
C LYS A 260 -13.26 -9.91 -15.32
N ASP A 261 -13.26 -9.20 -14.21
CA ASP A 261 -14.29 -9.29 -13.16
C ASP A 261 -15.66 -8.92 -13.70
N LEU A 262 -15.78 -7.82 -14.44
CA LEU A 262 -17.03 -7.42 -15.11
C LEU A 262 -17.58 -8.49 -16.07
N ARG A 263 -16.71 -9.21 -16.78
CA ARG A 263 -17.15 -10.30 -17.67
C ARG A 263 -17.71 -11.48 -16.89
N PHE A 264 -17.19 -11.77 -15.70
CA PHE A 264 -17.72 -12.82 -14.84
C PHE A 264 -19.08 -12.42 -14.25
N ASP A 265 -19.22 -11.19 -13.79
CA ASP A 265 -20.47 -10.68 -13.24
C ASP A 265 -21.59 -10.68 -14.31
N ILE A 266 -21.28 -10.28 -15.54
CA ILE A 266 -22.23 -10.32 -16.67
C ILE A 266 -22.62 -11.76 -17.01
N ARG A 267 -21.68 -12.70 -17.06
CA ARG A 267 -21.98 -14.11 -17.35
C ARG A 267 -22.87 -14.73 -16.27
N SER A 268 -22.54 -14.54 -15.00
CA SER A 268 -23.34 -15.06 -13.89
C SER A 268 -24.74 -14.45 -13.86
N ALA A 269 -24.89 -13.17 -14.23
CA ALA A 269 -26.19 -12.53 -14.37
C ALA A 269 -27.01 -13.12 -15.54
N ILE A 270 -26.36 -13.39 -16.68
CA ILE A 270 -27.00 -14.04 -17.84
C ILE A 270 -27.39 -15.46 -17.48
N ASP A 271 -26.51 -16.24 -16.85
CA ASP A 271 -26.81 -17.64 -16.46
C ASP A 271 -27.91 -17.70 -15.40
N SER A 272 -28.02 -16.72 -14.51
CA SER A 272 -29.11 -16.62 -13.54
C SER A 272 -30.46 -16.23 -14.20
N THR A 273 -30.43 -15.45 -15.27
CA THR A 273 -31.65 -15.08 -16.03
C THR A 273 -32.09 -16.17 -17.00
N THR A 274 -31.19 -16.98 -17.54
CA THR A 274 -31.53 -18.13 -18.40
C THR A 274 -32.14 -19.30 -17.63
N ASN A 275 -31.96 -19.39 -16.33
CA ASN A 275 -32.61 -20.38 -15.46
C ASN A 275 -34.04 -20.00 -15.05
N VAL A 276 -34.60 -18.89 -15.53
CA VAL A 276 -36.01 -18.45 -15.28
C VAL A 276 -36.87 -18.54 -16.54
N ILE A 277 -36.60 -19.50 -17.42
CA ILE A 277 -37.58 -19.89 -18.42
C ILE A 277 -38.51 -20.88 -17.72
N PRO A 278 -39.78 -20.52 -17.41
CA PRO A 278 -40.73 -21.48 -16.86
C PRO A 278 -40.89 -22.61 -17.88
N PRO A 279 -41.03 -23.87 -17.44
CA PRO A 279 -41.25 -24.96 -18.36
C PRO A 279 -42.54 -24.66 -19.14
N VAL A 280 -42.43 -24.59 -20.46
CA VAL A 280 -43.59 -24.53 -21.35
C VAL A 280 -44.39 -25.76 -21.05
N LYS A 281 -45.58 -25.60 -20.47
CA LYS A 281 -46.53 -26.69 -20.31
C LYS A 281 -46.86 -27.18 -21.70
N ALA A 282 -46.35 -28.34 -22.05
CA ALA A 282 -46.85 -29.12 -23.19
C ALA A 282 -48.30 -29.53 -22.90
N GLY A 283 -49.24 -28.88 -23.53
CA GLY A 283 -50.65 -29.23 -23.44
C GLY A 283 -51.55 -28.02 -23.60
N GLU A 284 -51.75 -27.60 -24.83
CA GLU A 284 -52.99 -27.03 -25.36
C GLU A 284 -52.77 -26.73 -26.86
N MET A 285 -52.64 -27.82 -27.63
CA MET A 285 -53.10 -27.83 -29.03
C MET A 285 -54.32 -28.69 -29.01
N ASN A 286 -55.47 -28.06 -28.85
CA ASN A 286 -56.78 -28.63 -29.24
C ASN A 286 -57.48 -27.59 -30.11
N GLU A 287 -57.64 -27.99 -31.35
CA GLU A 287 -58.84 -27.90 -32.23
C GLU A 287 -59.51 -26.50 -32.33
N ALA A 288 -59.31 -25.83 -33.47
CA ALA A 288 -60.34 -25.40 -34.39
C ALA A 288 -59.73 -24.98 -35.73
#